data_43bb3d1b33b19c31bbec971e139a9a56
#
_entry.id   43bb3d1b33b19c31bbec971e139a9a56
#
_cell.length_a   1.000
_cell.length_b   1.000
_cell.length_c   1.000
_cell.angle_alpha   90.00
_cell.angle_beta   90.00
_cell.angle_gamma   90.00
#
_symmetry.space_group_name_H-M   'P 1'
#
loop_
_entity.id
_entity.type
_entity.pdbx_description
1 polymer ?
#
loop_
_entity_poly.entity_id
_entity_poly.type
_entity_poly.pdbx_seq_one_letter_code
_entity_poly.pdbx_strand_id
1 'polypeptide(L)'
;MTPIVFGIPNCDTVKKARVWLDAAGVAYAFHDYKKAGVDAATLNRWADAVGWEPLLNRAGTTFRKLGDADKADIDRAKAIALMTANPSMIKRPVVEGPGRLLVGFKADDWAKTFG
;
A
#
# COMPACT_ATOMS: atom_id res chain seq x y z
N MET A 1 -15.42 8.63 -9.05
CA MET A 1 -14.01 8.82 -8.67
C MET A 1 -13.19 7.66 -9.22
N THR A 2 -12.09 7.97 -9.90
CA THR A 2 -11.21 6.93 -10.45
C THR A 2 -10.31 6.38 -9.33
N PRO A 3 -10.30 5.07 -9.07
CA PRO A 3 -9.40 4.48 -8.09
C PRO A 3 -7.92 4.70 -8.46
N ILE A 4 -7.09 4.86 -7.46
CA ILE A 4 -5.64 4.97 -7.64
C ILE A 4 -4.98 3.75 -6.99
N VAL A 5 -4.23 2.99 -7.79
CA VAL A 5 -3.47 1.84 -7.33
C VAL A 5 -2.04 2.28 -7.06
N PHE A 6 -1.62 2.17 -5.80
CA PHE A 6 -0.25 2.48 -5.38
C PHE A 6 0.52 1.18 -5.25
N GLY A 7 1.63 1.07 -5.94
CA GLY A 7 2.43 -0.14 -5.91
C GLY A 7 3.73 -0.02 -6.68
N ILE A 8 4.35 -1.17 -6.88
CA ILE A 8 5.58 -1.32 -7.67
C ILE A 8 5.25 -2.21 -8.86
N PRO A 9 5.57 -1.81 -10.12
CA PRO A 9 5.18 -2.58 -11.31
C PRO A 9 5.71 -4.03 -11.34
N ASN A 10 6.89 -4.28 -10.78
CA ASN A 10 7.52 -5.60 -10.80
C ASN A 10 7.10 -6.52 -9.64
N CYS A 11 6.08 -6.15 -8.87
CA CYS A 11 5.56 -6.99 -7.79
C CYS A 11 4.48 -7.93 -8.33
N ASP A 12 4.60 -9.23 -8.09
CA ASP A 12 3.64 -10.23 -8.56
C ASP A 12 2.23 -9.97 -8.03
N THR A 13 2.11 -9.57 -6.77
CA THR A 13 0.81 -9.24 -6.18
C THR A 13 0.18 -8.04 -6.87
N VAL A 14 0.98 -7.01 -7.19
CA VAL A 14 0.51 -5.82 -7.92
C VAL A 14 0.08 -6.20 -9.34
N LYS A 15 0.84 -7.06 -10.01
CA LYS A 15 0.48 -7.55 -11.35
C LYS A 15 -0.85 -8.29 -11.34
N LYS A 16 -1.06 -9.17 -10.36
CA LYS A 16 -2.33 -9.89 -10.19
C LYS A 16 -3.49 -8.95 -9.93
N ALA A 17 -3.28 -7.94 -9.10
CA ALA A 17 -4.29 -6.94 -8.80
C ALA A 17 -4.71 -6.15 -10.04
N ARG A 18 -3.74 -5.73 -10.85
CA ARG A 18 -4.01 -5.00 -12.11
C ARG A 18 -4.78 -5.86 -13.12
N VAL A 19 -4.38 -7.12 -13.26
CA VAL A 19 -5.10 -8.07 -14.12
C VAL A 19 -6.55 -8.23 -13.66
N TRP A 20 -6.76 -8.33 -12.36
CA TRP A 20 -8.11 -8.45 -11.79
C TRP A 20 -8.96 -7.22 -12.13
N LEU A 21 -8.39 -6.01 -11.97
CA LEU A 21 -9.10 -4.77 -12.29
C LEU A 21 -9.43 -4.68 -13.78
N ASP A 22 -8.49 -5.04 -14.64
CA ASP A 22 -8.69 -5.05 -16.09
C ASP A 22 -9.82 -6.02 -16.47
N ALA A 23 -9.81 -7.21 -15.89
CA ALA A 23 -10.85 -8.23 -16.14
C ALA A 23 -12.21 -7.79 -15.64
N ALA A 24 -12.27 -7.03 -14.55
CA ALA A 24 -13.51 -6.50 -13.99
C ALA A 24 -14.02 -5.26 -14.72
N GLY A 25 -13.25 -4.74 -15.68
CA GLY A 25 -13.63 -3.53 -16.42
C GLY A 25 -13.51 -2.24 -15.59
N VAL A 26 -12.70 -2.26 -14.54
CA VAL A 26 -12.52 -1.10 -13.65
C VAL A 26 -11.37 -0.23 -14.18
N ALA A 27 -11.68 1.01 -14.54
CA ALA A 27 -10.66 2.00 -14.87
C ALA A 27 -9.94 2.45 -13.60
N TYR A 28 -8.62 2.58 -13.66
CA TYR A 28 -7.82 3.02 -12.51
C TYR A 28 -6.60 3.80 -12.98
N ALA A 29 -6.02 4.61 -12.08
CA ALA A 29 -4.70 5.21 -12.28
C ALA A 29 -3.68 4.41 -11.49
N PHE A 30 -2.45 4.34 -11.98
CA PHE A 30 -1.37 3.63 -11.30
C PHE A 30 -0.31 4.61 -10.80
N HIS A 31 0.03 4.53 -9.52
CA HIS A 31 1.07 5.33 -8.91
C HIS A 31 2.24 4.42 -8.50
N ASP A 32 3.36 4.53 -9.20
CA ASP A 32 4.59 3.80 -8.86
C ASP A 32 5.29 4.52 -7.70
N TYR A 33 5.06 4.05 -6.48
CA TYR A 33 5.58 4.71 -5.29
C TYR A 33 7.09 4.49 -5.07
N LYS A 34 7.68 3.54 -5.78
CA LYS A 34 9.14 3.36 -5.75
C LYS A 34 9.84 4.51 -6.48
N LYS A 35 9.25 5.01 -7.57
CA LYS A 35 9.75 6.16 -8.32
C LYS A 35 9.33 7.49 -7.70
N ALA A 36 8.07 7.64 -7.42
CA ALA A 36 7.48 8.90 -6.99
C ALA A 36 7.40 9.06 -5.47
N GLY A 37 7.54 7.95 -4.73
CA GLY A 37 7.40 7.96 -3.28
C GLY A 37 5.97 8.12 -2.82
N VAL A 38 5.79 8.14 -1.52
CA VAL A 38 4.51 8.45 -0.85
C VAL A 38 4.86 9.41 0.29
N ASP A 39 4.21 10.56 0.35
CA ASP A 39 4.50 11.55 1.38
C ASP A 39 3.84 11.20 2.73
N ALA A 40 4.30 11.85 3.79
CA ALA A 40 3.79 11.60 5.14
C ALA A 40 2.31 11.96 5.26
N ALA A 41 1.84 12.98 4.56
CA ALA A 41 0.43 13.38 4.59
C ALA A 41 -0.47 12.27 4.03
N THR A 42 -0.07 11.64 2.93
CA THR A 42 -0.79 10.51 2.33
C THR A 42 -0.80 9.32 3.27
N LEU A 43 0.35 8.98 3.86
CA LEU A 43 0.46 7.87 4.81
C LEU A 43 -0.37 8.10 6.08
N ASN A 44 -0.40 9.34 6.58
CA ASN A 44 -1.26 9.69 7.72
C ASN A 44 -2.74 9.53 7.36
N ARG A 45 -3.16 9.94 6.17
CA ARG A 45 -4.52 9.76 5.69
C ARG A 45 -4.90 8.28 5.62
N TRP A 46 -3.99 7.45 5.12
CA TRP A 46 -4.20 6.00 5.06
C TRP A 46 -4.25 5.37 6.47
N ALA A 47 -3.38 5.82 7.36
CA ALA A 47 -3.37 5.34 8.75
C ALA A 47 -4.65 5.74 9.49
N ASP A 48 -5.22 6.90 9.18
CA ASP A 48 -6.53 7.30 9.73
C ASP A 48 -7.65 6.36 9.27
N ALA A 49 -7.56 5.84 8.05
CA ALA A 49 -8.58 4.98 7.46
C ALA A 49 -8.49 3.52 7.96
N VAL A 50 -7.28 2.95 8.04
CA VAL A 50 -7.08 1.51 8.30
C VAL A 50 -6.11 1.21 9.45
N GLY A 51 -5.49 2.23 10.04
CA GLY A 51 -4.41 2.06 11.00
C GLY A 51 -3.05 1.94 10.29
N TRP A 52 -1.97 2.17 11.03
CA TRP A 52 -0.62 2.11 10.44
C TRP A 52 -0.11 0.67 10.32
N GLU A 53 -0.57 -0.24 11.18
CA GLU A 53 -0.07 -1.61 11.23
C GLU A 53 -0.29 -2.40 9.92
N PRO A 54 -1.50 -2.37 9.31
CA PRO A 54 -1.70 -3.05 8.04
C PRO A 54 -0.87 -2.49 6.88
N LEU A 55 -0.46 -1.22 6.97
CA LEU A 55 0.31 -0.56 5.93
C LEU A 55 1.78 -0.97 5.92
N LEU A 56 2.34 -1.34 7.08
CA LEU A 56 3.75 -1.67 7.22
C LEU A 56 3.99 -3.14 6.85
N ASN A 57 4.80 -3.37 5.81
CA ASN A 57 5.17 -4.72 5.38
C ASN A 57 6.38 -5.21 6.16
N ARG A 58 6.17 -5.90 7.27
CA ARG A 58 7.22 -6.45 8.12
C ARG A 58 7.87 -7.71 7.53
N ALA A 59 7.20 -8.37 6.62
CA ALA A 59 7.71 -9.59 5.97
C ALA A 59 8.66 -9.29 4.82
N GLY A 60 8.69 -8.04 4.34
CA GLY A 60 9.53 -7.65 3.22
C GLY A 60 11.01 -7.56 3.56
N THR A 61 11.85 -7.72 2.55
CA THR A 61 13.31 -7.68 2.70
C THR A 61 13.80 -6.37 3.29
N THR A 62 13.21 -5.24 2.87
CA THR A 62 13.63 -3.93 3.33
C THR A 62 13.46 -3.78 4.84
N PHE A 63 12.30 -4.24 5.36
CA PHE A 63 12.06 -4.20 6.82
C PHE A 63 13.03 -5.14 7.56
N ARG A 64 13.25 -6.34 7.04
CA ARG A 64 14.13 -7.33 7.68
C ARG A 64 15.58 -6.84 7.81
N LYS A 65 16.02 -5.97 6.91
CA LYS A 65 17.39 -5.41 6.92
C LYS A 65 17.56 -4.26 7.89
N LEU A 66 16.50 -3.77 8.53
CA LEU A 66 16.61 -2.72 9.54
C LEU A 66 17.39 -3.22 10.75
N GLY A 67 18.12 -2.30 11.40
CA GLY A 67 18.75 -2.56 12.68
C GLY A 67 17.69 -2.80 13.79
N ASP A 68 18.12 -3.42 14.88
CA ASP A 68 17.21 -3.74 15.99
C ASP A 68 16.54 -2.49 16.58
N ALA A 69 17.29 -1.38 16.66
CA ALA A 69 16.76 -0.12 17.16
C ALA A 69 15.61 0.40 16.29
N ASP A 70 15.71 0.24 14.98
CA ASP A 70 14.66 0.67 14.05
C ASP A 70 13.41 -0.21 14.12
N LYS A 71 13.59 -1.49 14.46
CA LYS A 71 12.48 -2.44 14.60
C LYS A 71 11.80 -2.38 15.97
N ALA A 72 12.46 -1.80 16.96
CA ALA A 72 11.95 -1.74 18.32
C ALA A 72 10.94 -0.61 18.50
N ASP A 73 9.94 -0.86 19.36
CA ASP A 73 8.98 0.16 19.80
C ASP A 73 8.34 0.95 18.66
N ILE A 74 7.90 0.25 17.60
CA ILE A 74 7.28 0.89 16.45
C ILE A 74 5.90 1.40 16.86
N ASP A 75 5.69 2.70 16.65
CA ASP A 75 4.40 3.36 16.78
C ASP A 75 4.02 3.98 15.42
N ARG A 76 2.90 4.71 15.40
CA ARG A 76 2.43 5.35 14.17
C ARG A 76 3.46 6.32 13.58
N ALA A 77 4.04 7.19 14.40
CA ALA A 77 5.01 8.18 13.93
C ALA A 77 6.26 7.52 13.34
N LYS A 78 6.77 6.50 14.02
CA LYS A 78 7.94 5.75 13.58
C LYS A 78 7.65 4.97 12.29
N ALA A 79 6.50 4.31 12.22
CA ALA A 79 6.07 3.57 11.02
C ALA A 79 5.95 4.48 9.81
N ILE A 80 5.33 5.65 9.97
CA ILE A 80 5.19 6.63 8.89
C ILE A 80 6.55 7.15 8.44
N ALA A 81 7.45 7.44 9.36
CA ALA A 81 8.80 7.87 9.02
C ALA A 81 9.56 6.80 8.24
N LEU A 82 9.47 5.53 8.65
CA LEU A 82 10.10 4.40 7.97
C LEU A 82 9.55 4.22 6.55
N MET A 83 8.23 4.27 6.41
CA MET A 83 7.58 4.10 5.10
C MET A 83 7.85 5.28 4.17
N THR A 84 7.91 6.50 4.68
CA THR A 84 8.24 7.68 3.89
C THR A 84 9.68 7.60 3.35
N ALA A 85 10.61 7.20 4.20
CA ALA A 85 12.02 7.04 3.82
C ALA A 85 12.24 5.83 2.91
N ASN A 86 11.42 4.77 3.06
CA ASN A 86 11.56 3.51 2.35
C ASN A 86 10.20 3.06 1.82
N PRO A 87 9.75 3.56 0.66
CA PRO A 87 8.44 3.19 0.13
C PRO A 87 8.22 1.69 -0.06
N SER A 88 9.29 0.92 -0.27
CA SER A 88 9.18 -0.53 -0.39
C SER A 88 8.75 -1.23 0.91
N MET A 89 8.74 -0.53 2.04
CA MET A 89 8.15 -1.03 3.30
C MET A 89 6.64 -0.91 3.36
N ILE A 90 6.03 -0.21 2.41
CA ILE A 90 4.58 -0.08 2.35
C ILE A 90 3.98 -1.35 1.74
N LYS A 91 2.92 -1.86 2.36
CA LYS A 91 2.17 -3.01 1.84
C LYS A 91 1.70 -2.73 0.41
N ARG A 92 1.73 -3.72 -0.46
CA ARG A 92 1.39 -3.60 -1.88
C ARG A 92 0.28 -4.54 -2.29
N PRO A 93 -0.64 -4.10 -3.13
CA PRO A 93 -0.93 -2.71 -3.49
C PRO A 93 -1.74 -2.02 -2.40
N VAL A 94 -1.74 -0.68 -2.42
CA VAL A 94 -2.70 0.12 -1.66
C VAL A 94 -3.60 0.81 -2.69
N VAL A 95 -4.91 0.69 -2.55
CA VAL A 95 -5.86 1.26 -3.50
C VAL A 95 -6.75 2.27 -2.81
N GLU A 96 -6.69 3.51 -3.27
CA GLU A 96 -7.66 4.53 -2.89
C GLU A 96 -8.85 4.39 -3.83
N GLY A 97 -9.90 3.74 -3.34
CA GLY A 97 -11.12 3.52 -4.11
C GLY A 97 -12.27 4.38 -3.63
N PRO A 98 -13.43 4.29 -4.30
CA PRO A 98 -14.62 5.02 -3.88
C PRO A 98 -15.10 4.56 -2.51
N GLY A 99 -15.02 5.47 -1.53
CA GLY A 99 -15.52 5.25 -0.19
C GLY A 99 -14.70 4.29 0.68
N ARG A 100 -13.53 3.83 0.21
CA ARG A 100 -12.80 2.79 0.93
C ARG A 100 -11.32 2.76 0.53
N LEU A 101 -10.47 2.42 1.49
CA LEU A 101 -9.05 2.15 1.25
C LEU A 101 -8.82 0.64 1.34
N LEU A 102 -8.20 0.07 0.31
CA LEU A 102 -7.84 -1.35 0.27
C LEU A 102 -6.34 -1.51 0.41
N VAL A 103 -5.91 -2.39 1.31
CA VAL A 103 -4.50 -2.68 1.55
C VAL A 103 -4.24 -4.16 1.27
N GLY A 104 -3.32 -4.44 0.35
CA GLY A 104 -3.08 -5.78 -0.15
C GLY A 104 -4.15 -6.22 -1.13
N PHE A 105 -3.86 -7.28 -1.89
CA PHE A 105 -4.81 -7.80 -2.87
C PHE A 105 -5.58 -8.97 -2.28
N LYS A 106 -6.88 -8.77 -2.08
CA LYS A 106 -7.83 -9.81 -1.67
C LYS A 106 -9.02 -9.74 -2.61
N ALA A 107 -9.14 -10.70 -3.50
CA ALA A 107 -10.14 -10.69 -4.55
C ALA A 107 -11.57 -10.52 -4.01
N ASP A 108 -11.89 -11.18 -2.89
CA ASP A 108 -13.23 -11.08 -2.28
C ASP A 108 -13.55 -9.67 -1.80
N ASP A 109 -12.61 -9.00 -1.15
CA ASP A 109 -12.78 -7.61 -0.70
C ASP A 109 -12.89 -6.65 -1.87
N TRP A 110 -12.10 -6.88 -2.91
CA TRP A 110 -12.12 -6.07 -4.12
C TRP A 110 -13.43 -6.24 -4.89
N ALA A 111 -13.96 -7.46 -4.94
CA ALA A 111 -15.25 -7.71 -5.56
C ALA A 111 -16.38 -6.95 -4.86
N LYS A 112 -16.34 -6.86 -3.54
CA LYS A 112 -17.33 -6.10 -2.75
C LYS A 112 -17.21 -4.59 -3.00
N THR A 113 -16.02 -4.10 -3.32
CA THR A 113 -15.78 -2.67 -3.54
C THR A 113 -16.05 -2.26 -4.98
N PHE A 114 -15.64 -3.05 -5.96
CA PHE A 114 -15.69 -2.73 -7.39
C PHE A 114 -16.72 -3.52 -8.19
N GLY A 115 -17.14 -4.62 -7.65
CA GLY A 115 -18.14 -5.49 -8.28
C GLY A 115 -19.54 -5.10 -7.90
#